data_352921e3de0cf052b74714feb8cbae33
#
_entry.id   352921e3de0cf052b74714feb8cbae33
#
_cell.length_a   1.000
_cell.length_b   1.000
_cell.length_c   1.000
_cell.angle_alpha   90.00
_cell.angle_beta   90.00
_cell.angle_gamma   90.00
#
_symmetry.space_group_name_H-M   'P 1'
#
loop_
_entity.id
_entity.type
_entity.pdbx_description
1 polymer ?
#
loop_
_entity_poly.entity_id
_entity_poly.type
_entity_poly.pdbx_seq_one_letter_code
_entity_poly.pdbx_strand_id
1 'polypeptide(L)'
;LWSFMDQAEAEVGTVLEQAGHDIPRTEAHDEVRRSRSSAAAASVFAATYLPFLAGFAILLLVQDHGVGKVMMLIALAAANDTGGWMAGITFGRHPLAPSVSPKKSWEGLMGSLIAAVATGAGCVWAIGGPWWTGAALGACTVIVSTLGDLGESLLKRDLGLKDMGTLLPGHGGIMDRLDSIL
;
A
#
# COMPACT_ATOMS: atom_id res chain seq x y z
N LEU A 1 3.78 -6.93 29.78
CA LEU A 1 4.40 -7.07 28.44
C LEU A 1 5.37 -8.28 28.41
N TRP A 2 6.26 -8.42 29.42
CA TRP A 2 7.22 -9.53 29.54
C TRP A 2 6.53 -10.89 29.67
N SER A 3 5.48 -10.99 30.52
CA SER A 3 4.74 -12.24 30.72
C SER A 3 4.01 -12.74 29.45
N PHE A 4 3.57 -11.80 28.60
CA PHE A 4 2.93 -12.14 27.33
C PHE A 4 3.95 -12.67 26.30
N MET A 5 5.17 -12.18 26.37
CA MET A 5 6.28 -12.66 25.53
C MET A 5 6.74 -14.07 25.90
N ASP A 6 6.84 -14.37 27.21
CA ASP A 6 7.19 -15.70 27.69
C ASP A 6 6.12 -16.74 27.36
N GLN A 7 4.84 -16.35 27.40
CA GLN A 7 3.73 -17.23 27.00
C GLN A 7 3.76 -17.54 25.50
N ALA A 8 4.03 -16.54 24.67
CA ALA A 8 4.13 -16.75 23.21
C ALA A 8 5.32 -17.65 22.84
N GLU A 9 6.43 -17.55 23.55
CA GLU A 9 7.59 -18.46 23.36
C GLU A 9 7.27 -19.91 23.76
N ALA A 10 6.54 -20.09 24.85
CA ALA A 10 6.11 -21.41 25.29
C ALA A 10 5.12 -22.06 24.32
N GLU A 11 4.20 -21.29 23.76
CA GLU A 11 3.20 -21.76 22.82
C GLU A 11 3.80 -22.13 21.46
N VAL A 12 4.76 -21.34 20.96
CA VAL A 12 5.52 -21.66 19.75
C VAL A 12 6.38 -22.93 19.96
N GLY A 13 6.99 -23.08 21.14
CA GLY A 13 7.76 -24.26 21.50
C GLY A 13 6.92 -25.53 21.48
N THR A 14 5.70 -25.49 22.03
CA THR A 14 4.79 -26.64 22.06
C THR A 14 4.25 -27.02 20.69
N VAL A 15 3.97 -26.04 19.82
CA VAL A 15 3.50 -26.28 18.45
C VAL A 15 4.60 -26.92 17.58
N LEU A 16 5.85 -26.50 17.75
CA LEU A 16 6.99 -27.05 17.03
C LEU A 16 7.31 -28.49 17.50
N GLU A 17 7.14 -28.78 18.79
CA GLU A 17 7.32 -30.12 19.36
C GLU A 17 6.23 -31.09 18.89
N GLN A 18 4.99 -30.62 18.75
CA GLN A 18 3.88 -31.42 18.20
C GLN A 18 3.99 -31.66 16.69
N ALA A 19 4.67 -30.80 15.94
CA ALA A 19 4.87 -30.96 14.51
C ALA A 19 5.93 -32.03 14.14
N GLY A 20 6.66 -32.63 15.11
CA GLY A 20 7.62 -33.67 14.87
C GLY A 20 8.83 -33.26 14.01
N HIS A 21 9.09 -31.96 13.92
CA HIS A 21 10.21 -31.39 13.16
C HIS A 21 11.36 -31.17 14.13
N ASP A 22 12.42 -31.95 14.00
CA ASP A 22 13.72 -31.74 14.65
C ASP A 22 14.43 -30.53 14.03
N ILE A 23 13.85 -29.34 14.20
CA ILE A 23 14.54 -28.10 13.86
C ILE A 23 15.55 -27.82 14.99
N PRO A 24 16.83 -27.67 14.67
CA PRO A 24 17.84 -27.33 15.69
C PRO A 24 17.39 -26.09 16.43
N ARG A 25 17.41 -26.10 17.76
CA ARG A 25 16.95 -24.95 18.60
C ARG A 25 17.57 -23.62 18.21
N THR A 26 18.80 -23.65 17.68
CA THR A 26 19.48 -22.46 17.12
C THR A 26 18.78 -21.87 15.91
N GLU A 27 18.29 -22.68 14.98
CA GLU A 27 17.58 -22.20 13.78
C GLU A 27 16.20 -21.63 14.14
N ALA A 28 15.48 -22.28 15.05
CA ALA A 28 14.19 -21.76 15.54
C ALA A 28 14.35 -20.41 16.26
N HIS A 29 15.40 -20.24 17.08
CA HIS A 29 15.70 -18.96 17.72
C HIS A 29 16.07 -17.86 16.73
N ASP A 30 16.82 -18.18 15.69
CA ASP A 30 17.23 -17.22 14.66
C ASP A 30 16.02 -16.80 13.79
N GLU A 31 15.11 -17.70 13.52
CA GLU A 31 13.88 -17.42 12.77
C GLU A 31 12.92 -16.52 13.56
N VAL A 32 12.71 -16.81 14.85
CA VAL A 32 11.93 -15.96 15.77
C VAL A 32 12.57 -14.57 15.91
N ARG A 33 13.88 -14.49 16.04
CA ARG A 33 14.61 -13.23 16.13
C ARG A 33 14.48 -12.41 14.84
N ARG A 34 14.57 -13.05 13.68
CA ARG A 34 14.40 -12.42 12.36
C ARG A 34 12.97 -11.92 12.16
N SER A 35 11.97 -12.70 12.54
CA SER A 35 10.55 -12.30 12.52
C SER A 35 10.27 -11.11 13.45
N ARG A 36 10.82 -11.10 14.66
CA ARG A 36 10.70 -9.97 15.60
C ARG A 36 11.35 -8.70 15.09
N SER A 37 12.54 -8.79 14.48
CA SER A 37 13.23 -7.63 13.94
C SER A 37 12.48 -7.02 12.74
N SER A 38 11.90 -7.84 11.88
CA SER A 38 11.09 -7.38 10.75
C SER A 38 9.78 -6.75 11.20
N ALA A 39 9.11 -7.32 12.20
CA ALA A 39 7.89 -6.75 12.78
C ALA A 39 8.17 -5.41 13.48
N ALA A 40 9.27 -5.30 14.22
CA ALA A 40 9.68 -4.04 14.85
C ALA A 40 10.01 -2.97 13.80
N ALA A 41 10.74 -3.32 12.75
CA ALA A 41 11.06 -2.41 11.65
C ALA A 41 9.79 -1.93 10.93
N ALA A 42 8.84 -2.81 10.64
CA ALA A 42 7.56 -2.46 10.04
C ALA A 42 6.74 -1.53 10.93
N SER A 43 6.71 -1.79 12.25
CA SER A 43 6.01 -0.93 13.21
C SER A 43 6.61 0.46 13.31
N VAL A 44 7.94 0.57 13.35
CA VAL A 44 8.65 1.86 13.35
C VAL A 44 8.41 2.61 12.05
N PHE A 45 8.47 1.91 10.91
CA PHE A 45 8.17 2.50 9.62
C PHE A 45 6.74 3.05 9.57
N ALA A 46 5.74 2.25 9.94
CA ALA A 46 4.35 2.69 9.96
C ALA A 46 4.12 3.86 10.92
N ALA A 47 4.69 3.80 12.14
CA ALA A 47 4.58 4.86 13.15
C ALA A 47 5.25 6.18 12.72
N THR A 48 6.22 6.14 11.81
CA THR A 48 6.88 7.33 11.28
C THR A 48 6.21 7.81 10.00
N TYR A 49 5.89 6.90 9.10
CA TYR A 49 5.37 7.19 7.77
C TYR A 49 3.95 7.79 7.80
N LEU A 50 3.05 7.22 8.61
CA LEU A 50 1.67 7.72 8.69
C LEU A 50 1.57 9.15 9.23
N PRO A 51 2.22 9.53 10.37
CA PRO A 51 2.23 10.92 10.82
C PRO A 51 2.94 11.86 9.86
N PHE A 52 3.97 11.40 9.15
CA PHE A 52 4.66 12.18 8.12
C PHE A 52 3.71 12.54 6.97
N LEU A 53 2.96 11.57 6.43
CA LEU A 53 1.96 11.83 5.39
C LEU A 53 0.81 12.71 5.90
N ALA A 54 0.31 12.46 7.13
CA ALA A 54 -0.71 13.29 7.74
C ALA A 54 -0.24 14.75 7.90
N GLY A 55 1.04 14.96 8.22
CA GLY A 55 1.66 16.28 8.27
C GLY A 55 1.55 17.04 6.95
N PHE A 56 1.76 16.39 5.82
CA PHE A 56 1.56 17.02 4.51
C PHE A 56 0.09 17.39 4.25
N ALA A 57 -0.85 16.55 4.64
CA ALA A 57 -2.28 16.86 4.51
C ALA A 57 -2.65 18.09 5.36
N ILE A 58 -2.10 18.21 6.57
CA ILE A 58 -2.28 19.39 7.44
C ILE A 58 -1.64 20.63 6.80
N LEU A 59 -0.43 20.52 6.25
CA LEU A 59 0.23 21.62 5.54
C LEU A 59 -0.57 22.10 4.33
N LEU A 60 -1.22 21.20 3.60
CA LEU A 60 -2.13 21.56 2.52
C LEU A 60 -3.36 22.30 3.04
N LEU A 61 -3.94 21.86 4.18
CA LEU A 61 -5.12 22.49 4.76
C LEU A 61 -4.90 23.93 5.20
N VAL A 62 -3.70 24.27 5.68
CA VAL A 62 -3.36 25.63 6.16
C VAL A 62 -3.15 26.62 5.00
N GLN A 63 -2.97 26.13 3.77
CA GLN A 63 -2.79 27.00 2.60
C GLN A 63 -4.12 27.58 2.08
N ASP A 64 -4.01 28.63 1.24
CA ASP A 64 -5.17 29.16 0.50
C ASP A 64 -5.84 28.04 -0.29
N HIS A 65 -7.16 27.98 -0.22
CA HIS A 65 -7.99 26.90 -0.78
C HIS A 65 -7.60 25.48 -0.24
N GLY A 66 -7.11 25.37 1.00
CA GLY A 66 -6.59 24.15 1.58
C GLY A 66 -7.55 22.97 1.53
N VAL A 67 -8.82 23.19 1.86
CA VAL A 67 -9.87 22.16 1.75
C VAL A 67 -10.00 21.68 0.30
N GLY A 68 -10.01 22.58 -0.69
CA GLY A 68 -10.06 22.22 -2.10
C GLY A 68 -8.86 21.38 -2.54
N LYS A 69 -7.65 21.69 -2.04
CA LYS A 69 -6.43 20.92 -2.32
C LYS A 69 -6.47 19.52 -1.72
N VAL A 70 -6.97 19.38 -0.49
CA VAL A 70 -7.13 18.06 0.14
C VAL A 70 -8.21 17.23 -0.58
N MET A 71 -9.34 17.86 -0.93
CA MET A 71 -10.37 17.17 -1.72
C MET A 71 -9.86 16.76 -3.11
N MET A 72 -9.00 17.57 -3.73
CA MET A 72 -8.33 17.22 -4.98
C MET A 72 -7.41 16.00 -4.81
N LEU A 73 -6.64 15.92 -3.71
CA LEU A 73 -5.78 14.77 -3.43
C LEU A 73 -6.60 13.48 -3.34
N ILE A 74 -7.71 13.50 -2.59
CA ILE A 74 -8.62 12.36 -2.46
C ILE A 74 -9.25 12.01 -3.81
N ALA A 75 -9.72 13.01 -4.56
CA ALA A 75 -10.32 12.81 -5.86
C ALA A 75 -9.33 12.23 -6.88
N LEU A 76 -8.06 12.66 -6.85
CA LEU A 76 -7.00 12.12 -7.71
C LEU A 76 -6.72 10.66 -7.39
N ALA A 77 -6.61 10.29 -6.11
CA ALA A 77 -6.42 8.90 -5.71
C ALA A 77 -7.59 8.03 -6.18
N ALA A 78 -8.82 8.44 -5.89
CA ALA A 78 -10.01 7.71 -6.31
C ALA A 78 -10.14 7.59 -7.84
N ALA A 79 -9.82 8.65 -8.58
CA ALA A 79 -9.86 8.65 -10.05
C ALA A 79 -8.78 7.74 -10.65
N ASN A 80 -7.56 7.74 -10.08
CA ASN A 80 -6.49 6.85 -10.48
C ASN A 80 -6.91 5.39 -10.36
N ASP A 81 -7.43 5.00 -9.20
CA ASP A 81 -7.78 3.61 -8.92
C ASP A 81 -9.01 3.17 -9.70
N THR A 82 -10.06 3.98 -9.71
CA THR A 82 -11.29 3.66 -10.46
C THR A 82 -11.03 3.62 -11.96
N GLY A 83 -10.27 4.58 -12.49
CA GLY A 83 -9.92 4.63 -13.92
C GLY A 83 -9.09 3.44 -14.36
N GLY A 84 -8.09 3.07 -13.55
CA GLY A 84 -7.24 1.91 -13.78
C GLY A 84 -8.00 0.60 -13.72
N TRP A 85 -8.85 0.45 -12.72
CA TRP A 85 -9.69 -0.74 -12.54
C TRP A 85 -10.69 -0.90 -13.70
N MET A 86 -11.44 0.15 -14.05
CA MET A 86 -12.42 0.11 -15.15
C MET A 86 -11.76 -0.22 -16.48
N ALA A 87 -10.68 0.47 -16.84
CA ALA A 87 -9.99 0.22 -18.10
C ALA A 87 -9.29 -1.15 -18.11
N GLY A 88 -8.73 -1.57 -16.99
CA GLY A 88 -8.09 -2.87 -16.82
C GLY A 88 -9.04 -4.05 -17.01
N ILE A 89 -10.25 -3.97 -16.45
CA ILE A 89 -11.27 -5.03 -16.62
C ILE A 89 -11.84 -5.04 -18.05
N THR A 90 -12.09 -3.85 -18.62
CA THR A 90 -12.81 -3.75 -19.90
C THR A 90 -11.89 -4.02 -21.09
N PHE A 91 -10.65 -3.53 -21.03
CA PHE A 91 -9.74 -3.54 -22.17
C PHE A 91 -8.40 -4.23 -21.88
N GLY A 92 -8.12 -4.66 -20.63
CA GLY A 92 -6.84 -5.22 -20.21
C GLY A 92 -6.46 -6.48 -21.00
N ARG A 93 -5.46 -6.35 -21.86
CA ARG A 93 -4.92 -7.44 -22.69
C ARG A 93 -3.42 -7.64 -22.50
N HIS A 94 -2.71 -6.55 -22.20
CA HIS A 94 -1.26 -6.55 -22.10
C HIS A 94 -0.82 -6.34 -20.64
N PRO A 95 -0.25 -7.36 -19.96
CA PRO A 95 0.21 -7.22 -18.59
C PRO A 95 1.38 -6.22 -18.51
N LEU A 96 1.33 -5.31 -17.53
CA LEU A 96 2.35 -4.27 -17.31
C LEU A 96 3.65 -4.86 -16.75
N ALA A 97 3.53 -5.73 -15.76
CA ALA A 97 4.65 -6.35 -15.06
C ALA A 97 4.32 -7.81 -14.70
N PRO A 98 4.43 -8.76 -15.68
CA PRO A 98 4.01 -10.16 -15.48
C PRO A 98 4.69 -10.84 -14.30
N SER A 99 5.97 -10.50 -14.04
CA SER A 99 6.76 -11.08 -12.97
C SER A 99 6.47 -10.50 -11.58
N VAL A 100 5.90 -9.29 -11.49
CA VAL A 100 5.68 -8.57 -10.22
C VAL A 100 4.20 -8.50 -9.87
N SER A 101 3.38 -8.04 -10.82
CA SER A 101 1.94 -7.90 -10.65
C SER A 101 1.22 -8.31 -11.95
N PRO A 102 0.82 -9.59 -12.09
CA PRO A 102 0.21 -10.09 -13.32
C PRO A 102 -1.18 -9.51 -13.61
N LYS A 103 -1.82 -8.90 -12.62
CA LYS A 103 -3.16 -8.28 -12.75
C LYS A 103 -3.12 -6.86 -13.32
N LYS A 104 -1.96 -6.18 -13.30
CA LYS A 104 -1.83 -4.83 -13.84
C LYS A 104 -1.61 -4.86 -15.35
N SER A 105 -2.38 -4.07 -16.10
CA SER A 105 -2.31 -3.96 -17.54
C SER A 105 -1.93 -2.56 -18.00
N TRP A 106 -1.35 -2.44 -19.19
CA TRP A 106 -1.05 -1.16 -19.82
C TRP A 106 -2.31 -0.34 -20.09
N GLU A 107 -3.40 -1.00 -20.46
CA GLU A 107 -4.71 -0.38 -20.68
C GLU A 107 -5.27 0.20 -19.38
N GLY A 108 -5.08 -0.51 -18.26
CA GLY A 108 -5.41 0.01 -16.94
C GLY A 108 -4.61 1.26 -16.60
N LEU A 109 -3.29 1.27 -16.84
CA LEU A 109 -2.43 2.44 -16.64
C LEU A 109 -2.90 3.65 -17.47
N MET A 110 -3.29 3.43 -18.73
CA MET A 110 -3.84 4.49 -19.57
C MET A 110 -5.18 5.00 -19.05
N GLY A 111 -6.03 4.12 -18.53
CA GLY A 111 -7.30 4.50 -17.89
C GLY A 111 -7.08 5.36 -16.65
N SER A 112 -6.15 4.99 -15.78
CA SER A 112 -5.70 5.80 -14.64
C SER A 112 -5.21 7.17 -15.10
N LEU A 113 -4.37 7.21 -16.13
CA LEU A 113 -3.79 8.46 -16.63
C LEU A 113 -4.88 9.42 -17.14
N ILE A 114 -5.80 8.93 -17.95
CA ILE A 114 -6.90 9.76 -18.46
C ILE A 114 -7.79 10.28 -17.33
N ALA A 115 -8.18 9.41 -16.41
CA ALA A 115 -9.04 9.78 -15.29
C ALA A 115 -8.37 10.78 -14.34
N ALA A 116 -7.12 10.54 -13.96
CA ALA A 116 -6.39 11.41 -13.05
C ALA A 116 -6.04 12.76 -13.68
N VAL A 117 -5.65 12.80 -14.96
CA VAL A 117 -5.40 14.05 -15.69
C VAL A 117 -6.68 14.89 -15.80
N ALA A 118 -7.80 14.28 -16.16
CA ALA A 118 -9.08 14.98 -16.26
C ALA A 118 -9.55 15.51 -14.89
N THR A 119 -9.44 14.70 -13.85
CA THR A 119 -9.81 15.08 -12.47
C THR A 119 -8.91 16.20 -11.95
N GLY A 120 -7.59 16.08 -12.12
CA GLY A 120 -6.63 17.09 -11.69
C GLY A 120 -6.85 18.43 -12.39
N ALA A 121 -7.02 18.41 -13.73
CA ALA A 121 -7.31 19.61 -14.51
C ALA A 121 -8.60 20.28 -14.05
N GLY A 122 -9.67 19.50 -13.84
CA GLY A 122 -10.97 20.00 -13.37
C GLY A 122 -10.92 20.60 -11.98
N CYS A 123 -10.24 19.92 -11.03
CA CYS A 123 -10.11 20.41 -9.66
C CYS A 123 -9.31 21.71 -9.58
N VAL A 124 -8.17 21.81 -10.28
CA VAL A 124 -7.36 23.03 -10.26
C VAL A 124 -8.09 24.17 -10.95
N TRP A 125 -8.80 23.91 -12.04
CA TRP A 125 -9.63 24.91 -12.69
C TRP A 125 -10.76 25.43 -11.77
N ALA A 126 -11.40 24.54 -11.01
CA ALA A 126 -12.46 24.89 -10.07
C ALA A 126 -12.00 25.78 -8.91
N ILE A 127 -10.73 25.69 -8.49
CA ILE A 127 -10.14 26.58 -7.48
C ILE A 127 -9.50 27.84 -8.09
N GLY A 128 -9.70 28.10 -9.39
CA GLY A 128 -9.21 29.29 -10.08
C GLY A 128 -7.77 29.21 -10.57
N GLY A 129 -7.15 28.04 -10.52
CA GLY A 129 -5.80 27.80 -11.02
C GLY A 129 -5.74 27.43 -12.51
N PRO A 130 -4.55 27.43 -13.12
CA PRO A 130 -4.39 27.02 -14.50
C PRO A 130 -4.55 25.50 -14.65
N TRP A 131 -5.47 25.07 -15.50
CA TRP A 131 -5.85 23.66 -15.70
C TRP A 131 -4.67 22.72 -16.00
N TRP A 132 -3.64 23.21 -16.69
CA TRP A 132 -2.48 22.41 -17.07
C TRP A 132 -1.65 21.97 -15.87
N THR A 133 -1.60 22.75 -14.77
CA THR A 133 -0.93 22.33 -13.53
C THR A 133 -1.66 21.16 -12.87
N GLY A 134 -2.99 21.17 -12.88
CA GLY A 134 -3.79 20.06 -12.42
C GLY A 134 -3.61 18.81 -13.28
N ALA A 135 -3.52 18.97 -14.60
CA ALA A 135 -3.22 17.88 -15.52
C ALA A 135 -1.83 17.26 -15.25
N ALA A 136 -0.82 18.10 -15.04
CA ALA A 136 0.53 17.63 -14.68
C ALA A 136 0.55 16.89 -13.34
N LEU A 137 -0.14 17.42 -12.32
CA LEU A 137 -0.28 16.76 -11.02
C LEU A 137 -0.96 15.39 -11.16
N GLY A 138 -2.03 15.29 -11.94
CA GLY A 138 -2.71 14.02 -12.22
C GLY A 138 -1.77 13.00 -12.87
N ALA A 139 -1.00 13.40 -13.87
CA ALA A 139 -0.03 12.53 -14.52
C ALA A 139 1.07 12.06 -13.54
N CYS A 140 1.61 12.98 -12.72
CA CYS A 140 2.59 12.64 -11.69
C CYS A 140 2.03 11.65 -10.66
N THR A 141 0.76 11.84 -10.23
CA THR A 141 0.08 10.94 -9.29
C THR A 141 0.05 9.51 -9.83
N VAL A 142 -0.31 9.31 -11.10
CA VAL A 142 -0.35 7.98 -11.70
C VAL A 142 1.02 7.31 -11.71
N ILE A 143 2.07 8.06 -12.07
CA ILE A 143 3.44 7.53 -12.10
C ILE A 143 3.86 7.10 -10.70
N VAL A 144 3.70 7.98 -9.71
CA VAL A 144 4.10 7.71 -8.31
C VAL A 144 3.29 6.56 -7.72
N SER A 145 1.96 6.54 -7.92
CA SER A 145 1.10 5.45 -7.46
C SER A 145 1.49 4.11 -8.09
N THR A 146 1.71 4.08 -9.41
CA THR A 146 2.12 2.84 -10.10
C THR A 146 3.46 2.32 -9.59
N LEU A 147 4.44 3.20 -9.36
CA LEU A 147 5.74 2.83 -8.81
C LEU A 147 5.62 2.35 -7.35
N GLY A 148 4.77 3.00 -6.56
CA GLY A 148 4.47 2.60 -5.18
C GLY A 148 3.91 1.18 -5.11
N ASP A 149 2.91 0.90 -5.90
CA ASP A 149 2.26 -0.43 -5.96
C ASP A 149 3.22 -1.54 -6.45
N LEU A 150 4.08 -1.23 -7.43
CA LEU A 150 5.10 -2.18 -7.88
C LEU A 150 6.15 -2.41 -6.79
N GLY A 151 6.56 -1.34 -6.09
CA GLY A 151 7.48 -1.42 -4.96
C GLY A 151 6.92 -2.26 -3.81
N GLU A 152 5.65 -2.07 -3.45
CA GLU A 152 4.96 -2.88 -2.44
C GLU A 152 4.86 -4.35 -2.86
N SER A 153 4.55 -4.61 -4.13
CA SER A 153 4.48 -5.96 -4.68
C SER A 153 5.83 -6.67 -4.68
N LEU A 154 6.93 -5.95 -4.94
CA LEU A 154 8.29 -6.47 -4.84
C LEU A 154 8.64 -6.77 -3.38
N LEU A 155 8.35 -5.84 -2.47
CA LEU A 155 8.62 -6.01 -1.04
C LEU A 155 7.88 -7.22 -0.45
N LYS A 156 6.61 -7.40 -0.81
CA LYS A 156 5.82 -8.58 -0.41
C LYS A 156 6.47 -9.90 -0.86
N ARG A 157 7.03 -9.92 -2.06
CA ARG A 157 7.73 -11.10 -2.61
C ARG A 157 9.06 -11.38 -1.94
N ASP A 158 9.87 -10.33 -1.71
CA ASP A 158 11.18 -10.46 -1.08
C ASP A 158 11.06 -10.92 0.39
N LEU A 159 9.98 -10.52 1.06
CA LEU A 159 9.67 -10.96 2.42
C LEU A 159 8.99 -12.33 2.47
N GLY A 160 8.65 -12.94 1.33
CA GLY A 160 7.92 -14.22 1.27
C GLY A 160 6.51 -14.15 1.86
N LEU A 161 5.98 -12.94 2.05
CA LEU A 161 4.67 -12.70 2.65
C LEU A 161 3.61 -12.71 1.54
N LYS A 162 2.68 -13.64 1.63
CA LYS A 162 1.51 -13.67 0.73
C LYS A 162 0.45 -12.67 1.17
N ASP A 163 0.34 -12.46 2.49
CA ASP A 163 -0.61 -11.53 3.12
C ASP A 163 0.11 -10.77 4.25
N MET A 164 -0.16 -9.46 4.41
CA MET A 164 0.44 -8.61 5.43
C MET A 164 -0.26 -8.76 6.80
N GLY A 165 -0.23 -9.97 7.37
CA GLY A 165 -0.65 -10.23 8.74
C GLY A 165 -1.85 -11.17 8.89
N THR A 166 -1.85 -11.90 10.00
CA THR A 166 -2.90 -12.85 10.43
C THR A 166 -3.74 -12.30 11.59
N LEU A 167 -3.92 -10.97 11.66
CA LEU A 167 -4.62 -10.31 12.77
C LEU A 167 -6.10 -10.70 12.89
N LEU A 168 -6.71 -11.19 11.80
CA LEU A 168 -8.07 -11.72 11.82
C LEU A 168 -8.06 -13.14 11.29
N PRO A 169 -8.31 -14.17 12.11
CA PRO A 169 -8.39 -15.55 11.67
C PRO A 169 -9.40 -15.72 10.52
N GLY A 170 -8.95 -16.17 9.37
CA GLY A 170 -9.78 -16.42 8.18
C GLY A 170 -10.07 -15.22 7.27
N HIS A 171 -9.56 -14.01 7.56
CA HIS A 171 -9.89 -12.80 6.79
C HIS A 171 -8.69 -11.95 6.32
N GLY A 172 -7.44 -12.37 6.53
CA GLY A 172 -6.23 -11.62 6.13
C GLY A 172 -5.90 -10.45 7.05
N GLY A 173 -4.87 -9.68 6.71
CA GLY A 173 -4.43 -8.53 7.48
C GLY A 173 -5.33 -7.30 7.28
N ILE A 174 -5.32 -6.39 8.27
CA ILE A 174 -6.02 -5.09 8.17
C ILE A 174 -5.54 -4.31 6.96
N MET A 175 -4.27 -4.42 6.60
CA MET A 175 -3.67 -3.74 5.44
C MET A 175 -4.24 -4.25 4.11
N ASP A 176 -4.49 -5.55 3.98
CA ASP A 176 -5.13 -6.14 2.78
C ASP A 176 -6.59 -5.69 2.60
N ARG A 177 -7.24 -5.25 3.70
CA ARG A 177 -8.59 -4.68 3.66
C ARG A 177 -8.60 -3.19 3.36
N LEU A 178 -7.64 -2.45 3.89
CA LEU A 178 -7.43 -1.04 3.55
C LEU A 178 -7.10 -0.88 2.06
N ASP A 179 -6.28 -1.75 1.51
CA ASP A 179 -5.93 -1.80 0.08
C ASP A 179 -7.14 -2.12 -0.81
N SER A 180 -8.16 -2.82 -0.28
CA SER A 180 -9.40 -3.13 -1.00
C SER A 180 -10.50 -2.07 -0.84
N ILE A 181 -10.31 -1.10 0.06
CA ILE A 181 -11.26 -0.01 0.33
C ILE A 181 -10.73 1.33 -0.22
N LEU A 182 -9.42 1.47 -0.39
CA LEU A 182 -8.74 2.60 -1.03
C LEU A 182 -8.55 2.37 -2.52
#